data_9e49be51de6b29f769837ca638b510c5
#
_entry.id   9e49be51de6b29f769837ca638b510c5
#
_cell.length_a   1.000
_cell.length_b   1.000
_cell.length_c   1.000
_cell.angle_alpha   90.00
_cell.angle_beta   90.00
_cell.angle_gamma   90.00
#
_symmetry.space_group_name_H-M   'P 1'
#
loop_
_entity.id
_entity.type
_entity.pdbx_description
1 polymer ?
#
loop_
_entity_poly.entity_id
_entity_poly.type
_entity_poly.pdbx_seq_one_letter_code
_entity_poly.pdbx_strand_id
1 'polypeptide(L)'
;MQEASFLLLKNHYHLYMTQIQEITSLLHNPSDADLALIKKAHDFALHAHEGHVRNSGEPYFNHLFATAKNIAGLGMNATTIAAGFLHDTIEDLHITGEQIEKEFGAKIR
;
A
#
# COMPACT_ATOMS: atom_id res chain seq x y z
N MET A 1 -13.04 -5.42 28.49
CA MET A 1 -12.33 -6.15 27.43
C MET A 1 -12.77 -5.76 26.04
N GLN A 2 -14.07 -5.59 25.78
CA GLN A 2 -14.56 -5.15 24.48
C GLN A 2 -14.08 -3.74 24.10
N GLU A 3 -14.01 -2.86 25.07
CA GLU A 3 -13.55 -1.49 24.84
C GLU A 3 -12.08 -1.45 24.43
N ALA A 4 -11.23 -2.26 25.07
CA ALA A 4 -9.81 -2.32 24.74
C ALA A 4 -9.59 -2.83 23.31
N SER A 5 -10.33 -3.86 22.88
CA SER A 5 -10.26 -4.40 21.53
C SER A 5 -10.73 -3.39 20.49
N PHE A 6 -11.82 -2.68 20.80
CA PHE A 6 -12.36 -1.65 19.92
C PHE A 6 -11.37 -0.50 19.74
N LEU A 7 -10.76 -0.03 20.84
CA LEU A 7 -9.76 1.03 20.79
C LEU A 7 -8.53 0.61 19.99
N LEU A 8 -8.11 -0.65 20.14
CA LEU A 8 -6.96 -1.17 19.41
C LEU A 8 -7.22 -1.20 17.89
N LEU A 9 -8.41 -1.67 17.49
CA LEU A 9 -8.81 -1.68 16.09
C LEU A 9 -8.90 -0.28 15.52
N LYS A 10 -9.46 0.65 16.28
CA LYS A 10 -9.58 2.05 15.89
C LYS A 10 -8.19 2.69 15.70
N ASN A 11 -7.24 2.39 16.59
CA ASN A 11 -5.88 2.89 16.49
C ASN A 11 -5.16 2.33 15.27
N HIS A 12 -5.35 1.04 14.95
CA HIS A 12 -4.77 0.43 13.75
C HIS A 12 -5.34 1.07 12.49
N TYR A 13 -6.65 1.25 12.42
CA TYR A 13 -7.30 1.88 11.30
C TYR A 13 -6.75 3.31 11.10
N HIS A 14 -6.65 4.06 12.19
CA HIS A 14 -6.12 5.42 12.15
C HIS A 14 -4.68 5.46 11.64
N LEU A 15 -3.84 4.52 12.09
CA LEU A 15 -2.45 4.40 11.64
C LEU A 15 -2.36 4.18 10.13
N TYR A 16 -3.16 3.27 9.59
CA TYR A 16 -3.14 2.99 8.16
C TYR A 16 -3.66 4.16 7.34
N MET A 17 -4.69 4.84 7.81
CA MET A 17 -5.18 6.04 7.15
C MET A 17 -4.13 7.15 7.15
N THR A 18 -3.35 7.26 8.23
CA THR A 18 -2.26 8.22 8.31
C THR A 18 -1.15 7.90 7.30
N GLN A 19 -0.80 6.61 7.15
CA GLN A 19 0.18 6.18 6.15
C GLN A 19 -0.27 6.54 4.73
N ILE A 20 -1.52 6.27 4.41
CA ILE A 20 -2.07 6.60 3.10
C ILE A 20 -2.01 8.11 2.88
N GLN A 21 -2.36 8.90 3.88
CA GLN A 21 -2.32 10.36 3.80
C GLN A 21 -0.90 10.90 3.61
N GLU A 22 0.10 10.27 4.21
CA GLU A 22 1.50 10.66 4.00
C GLU A 22 1.90 10.57 2.54
N ILE A 23 1.38 9.56 1.84
CA ILE A 23 1.63 9.41 0.41
C ILE A 23 0.78 10.39 -0.40
N THR A 24 -0.52 10.42 -0.14
CA THR A 24 -1.45 11.22 -0.95
C THR A 24 -1.21 12.73 -0.82
N SER A 25 -0.70 13.18 0.33
CA SER A 25 -0.36 14.59 0.53
C SER A 25 0.80 15.05 -0.36
N LEU A 26 1.59 14.13 -0.89
CA LEU A 26 2.70 14.43 -1.79
C LEU A 26 2.27 14.53 -3.26
N LEU A 27 1.04 14.11 -3.55
CA LEU A 27 0.52 14.14 -4.91
C LEU A 27 0.03 15.54 -5.28
N HIS A 28 0.19 15.89 -6.56
CA HIS A 28 -0.29 17.16 -7.09
C HIS A 28 -1.70 16.98 -7.66
N ASN A 29 -2.69 17.61 -7.01
CA ASN A 29 -4.10 17.57 -7.44
C ASN A 29 -4.62 16.16 -7.72
N PRO A 30 -4.51 15.21 -6.76
CA PRO A 30 -4.99 13.85 -7.00
C PRO A 30 -6.51 13.83 -7.17
N SER A 31 -6.98 13.04 -8.15
CA SER A 31 -8.41 12.79 -8.32
C SER A 31 -8.90 11.78 -7.28
N ASP A 32 -10.22 11.67 -7.13
CA ASP A 32 -10.81 10.65 -6.26
C ASP A 32 -10.40 9.25 -6.72
N ALA A 33 -10.30 9.03 -8.04
CA ALA A 33 -9.82 7.76 -8.59
C ALA A 33 -8.37 7.49 -8.21
N ASP A 34 -7.52 8.52 -8.21
CA ASP A 34 -6.12 8.40 -7.79
C ASP A 34 -6.02 7.98 -6.33
N LEU A 35 -6.79 8.62 -5.46
CA LEU A 35 -6.80 8.33 -4.03
C LEU A 35 -7.29 6.90 -3.77
N ALA A 36 -8.35 6.49 -4.49
CA ALA A 36 -8.89 5.14 -4.36
C ALA A 36 -7.89 4.09 -4.83
N LEU A 37 -7.18 4.34 -5.91
CA LEU A 37 -6.18 3.43 -6.45
C LEU A 37 -5.03 3.21 -5.46
N ILE A 38 -4.51 4.28 -4.88
CA ILE A 38 -3.42 4.20 -3.90
C ILE A 38 -3.87 3.43 -2.66
N LYS A 39 -5.08 3.73 -2.16
CA LYS A 39 -5.62 3.01 -1.00
C LYS A 39 -5.76 1.52 -1.29
N LYS A 40 -6.28 1.18 -2.46
CA LYS A 40 -6.48 -0.22 -2.86
C LYS A 40 -5.15 -0.96 -2.97
N ALA A 41 -4.14 -0.33 -3.59
CA ALA A 41 -2.82 -0.94 -3.72
C ALA A 41 -2.13 -1.10 -2.37
N HIS A 42 -2.23 -0.08 -1.50
CA HIS A 42 -1.72 -0.13 -0.13
C HIS A 42 -2.33 -1.30 0.63
N ASP A 43 -3.65 -1.38 0.64
CA ASP A 43 -4.36 -2.41 1.40
C ASP A 43 -4.08 -3.81 0.86
N PHE A 44 -4.01 -3.96 -0.46
CA PHE A 44 -3.68 -5.23 -1.09
C PHE A 44 -2.28 -5.70 -0.69
N ALA A 45 -1.28 -4.82 -0.78
CA ALA A 45 0.09 -5.16 -0.43
C ALA A 45 0.23 -5.45 1.08
N LEU A 46 -0.45 -4.69 1.92
CA LEU A 46 -0.44 -4.90 3.36
C LEU A 46 -0.96 -6.30 3.71
N HIS A 47 -2.10 -6.69 3.16
CA HIS A 47 -2.67 -8.01 3.42
C HIS A 47 -1.81 -9.12 2.85
N ALA A 48 -1.28 -8.93 1.64
CA ALA A 48 -0.46 -9.94 0.98
C ALA A 48 0.82 -10.23 1.75
N HIS A 49 1.40 -9.23 2.42
CA HIS A 49 2.64 -9.39 3.18
C HIS A 49 2.39 -9.58 4.69
N GLU A 50 1.16 -9.87 5.08
CA GLU A 50 0.82 -10.08 6.48
C GLU A 50 1.67 -11.21 7.07
N GLY A 51 2.33 -10.93 8.19
CA GLY A 51 3.21 -11.90 8.86
C GLY A 51 4.62 -12.00 8.29
N HIS A 52 4.91 -11.36 7.17
CA HIS A 52 6.25 -11.36 6.60
C HIS A 52 7.14 -10.35 7.33
N VAL A 53 8.30 -10.81 7.78
CA VAL A 53 9.28 -9.95 8.46
C VAL A 53 10.62 -10.03 7.73
N ARG A 54 11.40 -8.95 7.87
CA ARG A 54 12.78 -8.91 7.38
C ARG A 54 13.71 -9.60 8.40
N ASN A 55 14.96 -9.81 8.01
CA ASN A 55 15.95 -10.40 8.91
C ASN A 55 16.09 -9.61 10.22
N SER A 56 15.81 -8.31 10.19
CA SER A 56 15.81 -7.45 11.37
C SER A 56 14.62 -7.67 12.31
N GLY A 57 13.60 -8.43 11.87
CA GLY A 57 12.35 -8.61 12.59
C GLY A 57 11.30 -7.56 12.26
N GLU A 58 11.64 -6.53 11.47
CA GLU A 58 10.72 -5.49 11.06
C GLU A 58 9.74 -6.03 10.02
N PRO A 59 8.43 -5.62 10.08
CA PRO A 59 7.47 -6.03 9.05
C PRO A 59 7.94 -5.61 7.65
N TYR A 60 7.88 -6.54 6.72
CA TYR A 60 8.34 -6.28 5.34
C TYR A 60 7.56 -5.16 4.69
N PHE A 61 6.27 -5.02 5.02
CA PHE A 61 5.43 -3.95 4.45
C PHE A 61 5.98 -2.56 4.73
N ASN A 62 6.70 -2.35 5.84
CA ASN A 62 7.30 -1.04 6.13
C ASN A 62 8.27 -0.62 5.03
N HIS A 63 8.99 -1.58 4.45
CA HIS A 63 9.89 -1.33 3.33
C HIS A 63 9.11 -0.93 2.08
N LEU A 64 8.01 -1.62 1.79
CA LEU A 64 7.15 -1.30 0.64
C LEU A 64 6.55 0.10 0.77
N PHE A 65 6.08 0.42 1.98
CA PHE A 65 5.52 1.75 2.25
C PHE A 65 6.56 2.85 2.04
N ALA A 66 7.76 2.65 2.55
CA ALA A 66 8.83 3.64 2.40
C ALA A 66 9.19 3.84 0.92
N THR A 67 9.22 2.77 0.13
CA THR A 67 9.47 2.84 -1.30
C THR A 67 8.38 3.63 -2.01
N ALA A 68 7.11 3.34 -1.71
CA ALA A 68 5.98 4.05 -2.31
C ALA A 68 6.00 5.54 -1.96
N LYS A 69 6.33 5.87 -0.72
CA LYS A 69 6.44 7.25 -0.27
C LYS A 69 7.57 7.99 -1.01
N ASN A 70 8.70 7.34 -1.22
CA ASN A 70 9.79 7.92 -1.99
C ASN A 70 9.39 8.19 -3.44
N ILE A 71 8.68 7.27 -4.06
CA ILE A 71 8.18 7.43 -5.43
C ILE A 71 7.23 8.65 -5.50
N ALA A 72 6.34 8.78 -4.52
CA ALA A 72 5.42 9.92 -4.44
C ALA A 72 6.19 11.23 -4.28
N GLY A 73 7.24 11.23 -3.47
CA GLY A 73 8.09 12.40 -3.25
C GLY A 73 8.84 12.85 -4.49
N LEU A 74 9.04 11.95 -5.46
CA LEU A 74 9.66 12.26 -6.74
C LEU A 74 8.68 12.85 -7.76
N GLY A 75 7.42 13.05 -7.38
CA GLY A 75 6.42 13.63 -8.27
C GLY A 75 5.78 12.66 -9.24
N MET A 76 5.91 11.36 -8.98
CA MET A 76 5.30 10.33 -9.82
C MET A 76 3.79 10.28 -9.64
N ASN A 77 3.08 9.76 -10.64
CA ASN A 77 1.61 9.69 -10.60
C ASN A 77 1.12 8.51 -9.77
N ALA A 78 -0.21 8.49 -9.51
CA ALA A 78 -0.83 7.47 -8.68
C ALA A 78 -0.64 6.05 -9.25
N THR A 79 -0.69 5.88 -10.56
CA THR A 79 -0.49 4.59 -11.22
C THR A 79 0.91 4.04 -10.93
N THR A 80 1.93 4.88 -11.02
CA THR A 80 3.31 4.50 -10.73
C THR A 80 3.51 4.15 -9.26
N ILE A 81 2.89 4.90 -8.37
CA ILE A 81 2.95 4.63 -6.92
C ILE A 81 2.28 3.29 -6.60
N ALA A 82 1.10 3.05 -7.17
CA ALA A 82 0.39 1.78 -6.99
C ALA A 82 1.22 0.61 -7.52
N ALA A 83 1.84 0.77 -8.68
CA ALA A 83 2.72 -0.25 -9.24
C ALA A 83 3.91 -0.54 -8.32
N GLY A 84 4.42 0.49 -7.64
CA GLY A 84 5.49 0.33 -6.65
C GLY A 84 5.09 -0.55 -5.48
N PHE A 85 3.84 -0.40 -4.98
CA PHE A 85 3.33 -1.28 -3.93
C PHE A 85 3.21 -2.74 -4.41
N LEU A 86 2.85 -2.94 -5.67
CA LEU A 86 2.48 -4.26 -6.19
C LEU A 86 3.65 -5.03 -6.79
N HIS A 87 4.71 -4.34 -7.19
CA HIS A 87 5.85 -4.95 -7.87
C HIS A 87 6.49 -6.07 -7.06
N ASP A 88 6.91 -5.75 -5.83
CA ASP A 88 7.54 -6.74 -4.96
C ASP A 88 6.54 -7.82 -4.53
N THR A 89 5.27 -7.45 -4.39
CA THR A 89 4.21 -8.40 -4.06
C THR A 89 4.10 -9.50 -5.12
N ILE A 90 4.18 -9.12 -6.40
CA ILE A 90 4.16 -10.09 -7.51
C ILE A 90 5.35 -11.04 -7.44
N GLU A 91 6.55 -10.49 -7.25
CA GLU A 91 7.78 -11.28 -7.24
C GLU A 91 7.88 -12.17 -6.02
N ASP A 92 7.64 -11.62 -4.84
CA ASP A 92 7.91 -12.30 -3.57
C ASP A 92 6.87 -13.35 -3.21
N LEU A 93 5.63 -13.16 -3.64
CA LEU A 93 4.50 -14.01 -3.23
C LEU A 93 3.96 -14.86 -4.37
N HIS A 94 4.62 -14.86 -5.51
CA HIS A 94 4.20 -15.63 -6.69
C HIS A 94 2.77 -15.30 -7.14
N ILE A 95 2.33 -14.06 -6.90
CA ILE A 95 1.05 -13.58 -7.41
C ILE A 95 1.23 -13.30 -8.89
N THR A 96 0.33 -13.81 -9.72
CA THR A 96 0.47 -13.67 -11.17
C THR A 96 0.10 -12.27 -11.63
N GLY A 97 0.71 -11.84 -12.74
CA GLY A 97 0.33 -10.59 -13.38
C GLY A 97 -1.14 -10.56 -13.76
N GLU A 98 -1.72 -11.71 -14.10
CA GLU A 98 -3.15 -11.84 -14.41
C GLU A 98 -4.02 -11.50 -13.20
N GLN A 99 -3.62 -11.93 -12.01
CA GLN A 99 -4.34 -11.60 -10.78
C GLN A 99 -4.33 -10.10 -10.52
N ILE A 100 -3.18 -9.47 -10.73
CA ILE A 100 -3.05 -8.02 -10.57
C ILE A 100 -3.89 -7.29 -11.60
N GLU A 101 -3.85 -7.72 -12.85
CA GLU A 101 -4.65 -7.11 -13.91
C GLU A 101 -6.14 -7.20 -13.62
N LYS A 102 -6.59 -8.34 -13.09
CA LYS A 102 -7.99 -8.54 -12.72
C LYS A 102 -8.42 -7.57 -11.62
N GLU A 103 -7.55 -7.34 -10.64
CA GLU A 103 -7.86 -6.46 -9.51
C GLU A 103 -7.72 -4.98 -9.83
N PHE A 104 -6.72 -4.60 -10.63
CA PHE A 104 -6.29 -3.21 -10.80
C PHE A 104 -6.38 -2.69 -12.22
N GLY A 105 -6.62 -3.56 -13.18
CA GLY A 105 -6.64 -3.19 -14.59
C GLY A 105 -5.27 -3.29 -15.26
N ALA A 106 -5.28 -3.25 -16.59
CA ALA A 106 -4.10 -3.51 -17.41
C ALA A 106 -2.97 -2.51 -17.23
N LYS A 107 -3.27 -1.27 -16.84
CA LYS A 107 -2.26 -0.22 -16.66
C LYS A 107 -1.26 -0.51 -15.56
N ILE A 108 -1.68 -1.29 -14.56
CA ILE A 108 -0.83 -1.58 -13.39
C ILE A 108 0.07 -2.77 -13.67
N ARG A 109 -0.36 -3.71 -14.47
CA ARG A 109 0.41 -4.91 -14.81
C ARG A 109 1.77 -4.59 -15.52
#